data_d7e67691ff78c4575f26d4b83a3414fb
#
_entry.id   d7e67691ff78c4575f26d4b83a3414fb
#
_cell.length_a   1.000
_cell.length_b   1.000
_cell.length_c   1.000
_cell.angle_alpha   90.00
_cell.angle_beta   90.00
_cell.angle_gamma   90.00
#
_symmetry.space_group_name_H-M   'P 1'
#
loop_
_entity.id
_entity.type
_entity.pdbx_description
1 polymer ?
#
loop_
_entity_poly.entity_id
_entity_poly.type
_entity_poly.pdbx_seq_one_letter_code
_entity_poly.pdbx_strand_id
1 'polypeptide(L)'
;MKPIDRRRFLAESAVAALGMWQLPSLAQAPGRVYRVAVFDFFPVSPEHPNAIAFFEELHRRGYVAGRNLAVERRDAGGDPQRLALVAQEVVAWKPDLITASSTGPNLAIKAATATIPILMTGVGDPVQLGLVQSLARPGGNITGVAVIVPGGFAGKQLQLLHEIVPGAKRIALLVNPNNNMNSALVSREARPAAEGLGVELRVVEVRVPADIEPAVEAAVRQRCDAMWVLGDPLLNGPRIGALIARAGMPLMSFIRAHTQSGGLVSYGPDLVDLYRRAGEIADRLLKGAAPAELPIEQPTKFELVVNVKATKALGLTVPGSVLLRADEVIE
;
A
#
# COMPACT_ATOMS: atom_id res chain seq x y z
N MET A 1 -48.01 43.04 66.04
CA MET A 1 -46.94 42.80 65.07
C MET A 1 -45.64 42.66 65.79
N LYS A 2 -45.03 41.45 65.85
CA LYS A 2 -43.72 41.23 66.49
C LYS A 2 -42.64 41.43 65.43
N PRO A 3 -41.52 42.11 65.73
CA PRO A 3 -40.47 42.33 64.74
C PRO A 3 -39.73 41.01 64.39
N ILE A 4 -39.53 40.80 63.12
CA ILE A 4 -38.75 39.64 62.57
C ILE A 4 -37.26 39.89 62.85
N ASP A 5 -36.64 38.99 63.63
CA ASP A 5 -35.23 39.03 63.99
C ASP A 5 -34.34 38.73 62.77
N ARG A 6 -33.78 39.81 62.23
CA ARG A 6 -32.89 39.79 61.06
C ARG A 6 -31.63 38.92 61.21
N ARG A 7 -31.25 38.62 62.48
CA ARG A 7 -30.05 37.82 62.76
C ARG A 7 -30.26 36.28 62.54
N ARG A 8 -31.53 35.80 62.68
CA ARG A 8 -31.83 34.38 62.39
C ARG A 8 -31.95 34.08 60.90
N PHE A 9 -32.34 35.03 60.07
CA PHE A 9 -32.46 34.84 58.62
C PHE A 9 -31.08 34.77 57.92
N LEU A 10 -30.04 35.42 58.48
CA LEU A 10 -28.69 35.37 57.91
C LEU A 10 -27.90 34.14 58.34
N ALA A 11 -28.28 33.44 59.43
CA ALA A 11 -27.59 32.23 59.86
C ALA A 11 -28.07 30.98 59.13
N GLU A 12 -29.33 30.94 58.65
CA GLU A 12 -29.88 29.80 57.90
C GLU A 12 -29.49 29.85 56.40
N SER A 13 -29.15 31.05 55.86
CA SER A 13 -28.70 31.21 54.47
C SER A 13 -27.21 30.88 54.26
N ALA A 14 -26.39 30.84 55.33
CA ALA A 14 -24.96 30.56 55.25
C ALA A 14 -24.61 29.05 55.23
N VAL A 15 -25.52 28.20 55.69
CA VAL A 15 -25.32 26.73 55.72
C VAL A 15 -25.72 26.06 54.39
N ALA A 16 -26.57 26.71 53.56
CA ALA A 16 -26.96 26.19 52.26
C ALA A 16 -25.94 26.42 51.13
N ALA A 17 -24.91 27.28 51.36
CA ALA A 17 -23.93 27.64 50.33
C ALA A 17 -22.63 26.82 50.34
N LEU A 18 -22.41 25.93 51.31
CA LEU A 18 -21.21 25.11 51.44
C LEU A 18 -21.42 23.63 51.03
N GLY A 19 -22.62 23.29 50.56
CA GLY A 19 -23.00 21.97 50.04
C GLY A 19 -22.86 21.80 48.51
N MET A 20 -22.29 22.81 47.80
CA MET A 20 -22.10 22.73 46.35
C MET A 20 -20.76 22.10 45.98
N TRP A 21 -20.82 20.78 45.78
CA TRP A 21 -20.26 20.17 44.62
C TRP A 21 -18.77 19.94 44.59
N GLN A 22 -18.33 18.94 45.25
CA GLN A 22 -17.38 18.03 44.62
C GLN A 22 -18.22 16.99 43.86
N LEU A 23 -18.75 17.32 42.67
CA LEU A 23 -19.00 16.29 41.67
C LEU A 23 -17.66 15.62 41.40
N PRO A 24 -17.53 14.30 41.61
CA PRO A 24 -16.35 13.62 41.13
C PRO A 24 -16.36 13.93 39.63
N SER A 25 -15.33 14.60 39.17
CA SER A 25 -14.96 14.59 37.76
C SER A 25 -15.03 13.11 37.39
N LEU A 26 -16.03 12.72 36.61
CA LEU A 26 -16.03 11.45 35.93
C LEU A 26 -14.79 11.47 35.03
N ALA A 27 -13.63 11.20 35.63
CA ALA A 27 -12.47 10.74 34.88
C ALA A 27 -13.01 9.59 34.07
N GLN A 28 -13.27 9.81 32.79
CA GLN A 28 -13.58 8.75 31.84
C GLN A 28 -12.53 7.70 32.10
N ALA A 29 -12.98 6.48 32.51
CA ALA A 29 -12.09 5.36 32.63
C ALA A 29 -11.22 5.35 31.37
N PRO A 30 -9.87 5.24 31.49
CA PRO A 30 -9.01 5.32 30.33
C PRO A 30 -9.52 4.30 29.32
N GLY A 31 -10.09 4.81 28.22
CA GLY A 31 -10.64 3.98 27.16
C GLY A 31 -9.54 3.05 26.67
N ARG A 32 -9.90 1.84 26.24
CA ARG A 32 -8.93 0.88 25.67
C ARG A 32 -8.04 1.57 24.64
N VAL A 33 -6.73 1.46 24.80
CA VAL A 33 -5.75 1.87 23.79
C VAL A 33 -5.45 0.69 22.90
N TYR A 34 -5.83 0.79 21.63
CA TYR A 34 -5.54 -0.21 20.62
C TYR A 34 -4.09 -0.08 20.15
N ARG A 35 -3.43 -1.19 19.93
CA ARG A 35 -2.02 -1.27 19.52
C ARG A 35 -1.96 -1.82 18.10
N VAL A 36 -1.54 -0.99 17.14
CA VAL A 36 -1.38 -1.38 15.73
C VAL A 36 0.10 -1.34 15.38
N ALA A 37 0.64 -2.50 15.02
CA ALA A 37 2.00 -2.59 14.48
C ALA A 37 1.97 -2.51 12.95
N VAL A 38 2.89 -1.74 12.37
CA VAL A 38 3.12 -1.65 10.93
C VAL A 38 4.46 -2.31 10.63
N PHE A 39 4.45 -3.30 9.76
CA PHE A 39 5.64 -4.04 9.36
C PHE A 39 5.86 -3.95 7.85
N ASP A 40 6.90 -3.23 7.45
CA ASP A 40 7.25 -2.99 6.06
C ASP A 40 8.59 -3.63 5.70
N PHE A 41 8.85 -3.85 4.40
CA PHE A 41 10.15 -4.31 3.94
C PHE A 41 11.17 -3.19 3.88
N PHE A 42 10.78 -2.02 3.34
CA PHE A 42 11.54 -0.78 3.37
C PHE A 42 10.89 0.22 4.32
N PRO A 43 11.63 1.20 4.84
CA PRO A 43 11.05 2.31 5.59
C PRO A 43 10.00 3.03 4.74
N VAL A 44 8.79 3.18 5.28
CA VAL A 44 7.69 3.93 4.65
C VAL A 44 7.39 5.16 5.49
N SER A 45 7.47 6.34 4.87
CA SER A 45 7.11 7.58 5.54
C SER A 45 5.64 7.59 5.98
N PRO A 46 5.31 8.14 7.16
CA PRO A 46 3.93 8.39 7.56
C PRO A 46 3.14 9.26 6.57
N GLU A 47 3.84 10.14 5.83
CA GLU A 47 3.28 11.02 4.81
C GLU A 47 3.06 10.33 3.45
N HIS A 48 3.41 9.05 3.34
CA HIS A 48 3.13 8.30 2.10
C HIS A 48 1.61 8.21 1.88
N PRO A 49 1.08 8.49 0.67
CA PRO A 49 -0.36 8.55 0.40
C PRO A 49 -1.14 7.32 0.88
N ASN A 50 -0.57 6.13 0.73
CA ASN A 50 -1.19 4.89 1.19
C ASN A 50 -1.28 4.83 2.73
N ALA A 51 -0.23 5.27 3.43
CA ALA A 51 -0.23 5.32 4.89
C ALA A 51 -1.24 6.35 5.40
N ILE A 52 -1.29 7.53 4.77
CA ILE A 52 -2.28 8.56 5.07
C ILE A 52 -3.69 7.98 4.91
N ALA A 53 -4.02 7.37 3.76
CA ALA A 53 -5.35 6.83 3.48
C ALA A 53 -5.78 5.77 4.52
N PHE A 54 -4.86 4.91 4.94
CA PHE A 54 -5.12 3.90 5.96
C PHE A 54 -5.40 4.52 7.33
N PHE A 55 -4.54 5.45 7.79
CA PHE A 55 -4.68 6.03 9.12
C PHE A 55 -5.79 7.09 9.19
N GLU A 56 -6.11 7.80 8.12
CA GLU A 56 -7.28 8.67 8.03
C GLU A 56 -8.58 7.88 8.13
N GLU A 57 -8.64 6.68 7.50
CA GLU A 57 -9.79 5.80 7.64
C GLU A 57 -9.96 5.34 9.09
N LEU A 58 -8.89 4.92 9.76
CA LEU A 58 -8.92 4.59 11.19
C LEU A 58 -9.36 5.80 12.03
N HIS A 59 -8.87 7.00 11.72
CA HIS A 59 -9.27 8.24 12.40
C HIS A 59 -10.76 8.51 12.24
N ARG A 60 -11.32 8.37 11.02
CA ARG A 60 -12.77 8.51 10.75
C ARG A 60 -13.61 7.52 11.55
N ARG A 61 -13.04 6.34 11.87
CA ARG A 61 -13.69 5.30 12.70
C ARG A 61 -13.46 5.48 14.20
N GLY A 62 -12.81 6.59 14.60
CA GLY A 62 -12.65 6.98 16.00
C GLY A 62 -11.33 6.54 16.63
N TYR A 63 -10.39 5.96 15.89
CA TYR A 63 -9.05 5.64 16.38
C TYR A 63 -8.13 6.83 16.22
N VAL A 64 -7.70 7.41 17.34
CA VAL A 64 -6.91 8.65 17.37
C VAL A 64 -5.55 8.36 17.99
N ALA A 65 -4.49 8.59 17.23
CA ALA A 65 -3.12 8.44 17.71
C ALA A 65 -2.86 9.29 18.96
N GLY A 66 -2.20 8.73 19.99
CA GLY A 66 -1.94 9.37 21.25
C GLY A 66 -3.13 9.43 22.22
N ARG A 67 -4.35 9.08 21.80
CA ARG A 67 -5.54 9.00 22.67
C ARG A 67 -5.97 7.56 22.95
N ASN A 68 -6.35 6.83 21.90
CA ASN A 68 -6.83 5.44 21.98
C ASN A 68 -6.20 4.54 20.92
N LEU A 69 -5.19 5.02 20.20
CA LEU A 69 -4.42 4.29 19.21
C LEU A 69 -2.93 4.50 19.46
N ALA A 70 -2.19 3.41 19.71
CA ALA A 70 -0.74 3.38 19.71
C ALA A 70 -0.26 2.70 18.42
N VAL A 71 0.67 3.32 17.71
CA VAL A 71 1.22 2.81 16.45
C VAL A 71 2.70 2.57 16.63
N GLU A 72 3.16 1.36 16.32
CA GLU A 72 4.55 0.98 16.25
C GLU A 72 4.91 0.67 14.80
N ARG A 73 5.99 1.26 14.29
CA ARG A 73 6.48 1.01 12.93
C ARG A 73 7.82 0.30 12.97
N ARG A 74 7.92 -0.78 12.20
CA ARG A 74 9.14 -1.57 12.02
C ARG A 74 9.33 -1.87 10.55
N ASP A 75 10.58 -1.90 10.12
CA ASP A 75 10.95 -2.31 8.77
C ASP A 75 12.24 -3.14 8.77
N ALA A 76 12.40 -3.91 7.72
CA ALA A 76 13.59 -4.72 7.53
C ALA A 76 14.77 -3.95 6.91
N GLY A 77 14.60 -2.67 6.57
CA GLY A 77 15.63 -1.86 5.89
C GLY A 77 15.95 -2.35 4.47
N GLY A 78 15.05 -3.13 3.86
CA GLY A 78 15.27 -3.77 2.56
C GLY A 78 16.13 -5.04 2.61
N ASP A 79 16.48 -5.52 3.81
CA ASP A 79 17.28 -6.71 3.99
C ASP A 79 16.40 -7.94 4.32
N PRO A 80 16.34 -8.95 3.41
CA PRO A 80 15.57 -10.16 3.66
C PRO A 80 15.99 -10.94 4.90
N GLN A 81 17.28 -10.85 5.29
CA GLN A 81 17.80 -11.59 6.45
C GLN A 81 17.28 -11.03 7.77
N ARG A 82 16.87 -9.77 7.80
CA ARG A 82 16.29 -9.12 8.98
C ARG A 82 14.81 -9.42 9.20
N LEU A 83 14.10 -9.93 8.19
CA LEU A 83 12.65 -10.14 8.25
C LEU A 83 12.20 -10.97 9.46
N ALA A 84 12.86 -12.09 9.72
CA ALA A 84 12.49 -12.98 10.83
C ALA A 84 12.73 -12.31 12.20
N LEU A 85 13.82 -11.59 12.37
CA LEU A 85 14.13 -10.86 13.62
C LEU A 85 13.10 -9.76 13.86
N VAL A 86 12.83 -8.93 12.86
CA VAL A 86 11.87 -7.82 12.97
C VAL A 86 10.46 -8.34 13.22
N ALA A 87 10.06 -9.46 12.61
CA ALA A 87 8.77 -10.10 12.89
C ALA A 87 8.64 -10.51 14.37
N GLN A 88 9.70 -11.04 14.98
CA GLN A 88 9.71 -11.36 16.41
C GLN A 88 9.60 -10.11 17.29
N GLU A 89 10.29 -9.03 16.94
CA GLU A 89 10.18 -7.74 17.64
C GLU A 89 8.75 -7.18 17.57
N VAL A 90 8.11 -7.26 16.39
CA VAL A 90 6.71 -6.85 16.20
C VAL A 90 5.78 -7.65 17.10
N VAL A 91 5.93 -8.98 17.15
CA VAL A 91 5.11 -9.84 18.03
C VAL A 91 5.38 -9.57 19.51
N ALA A 92 6.64 -9.33 19.90
CA ALA A 92 7.02 -9.02 21.29
C ALA A 92 6.39 -7.73 21.79
N TRP A 93 6.09 -6.77 20.91
CA TRP A 93 5.35 -5.55 21.28
C TRP A 93 3.88 -5.83 21.64
N LYS A 94 3.35 -7.05 21.41
CA LYS A 94 1.98 -7.49 21.71
C LYS A 94 0.91 -6.56 21.11
N PRO A 95 0.88 -6.37 19.80
CA PRO A 95 -0.17 -5.57 19.16
C PRO A 95 -1.53 -6.27 19.17
N ASP A 96 -2.61 -5.49 19.09
CA ASP A 96 -3.97 -5.99 18.84
C ASP A 96 -4.16 -6.34 17.34
N LEU A 97 -3.38 -5.68 16.46
CA LEU A 97 -3.39 -5.87 15.01
C LEU A 97 -1.99 -5.61 14.45
N ILE A 98 -1.56 -6.46 13.54
CA ILE A 98 -0.37 -6.25 12.73
C ILE A 98 -0.80 -5.97 11.29
N THR A 99 -0.40 -4.83 10.72
CA THR A 99 -0.49 -4.61 9.28
C THR A 99 0.88 -4.88 8.67
N ALA A 100 0.94 -5.76 7.68
CA ALA A 100 2.19 -6.12 7.00
C ALA A 100 2.06 -5.87 5.50
N SER A 101 3.01 -5.12 4.91
CA SER A 101 2.99 -4.82 3.49
C SER A 101 4.02 -5.62 2.72
N SER A 102 3.64 -6.02 1.49
CA SER A 102 4.44 -6.87 0.59
C SER A 102 4.62 -8.33 1.05
N THR A 103 5.22 -9.15 0.19
CA THR A 103 5.33 -10.61 0.38
C THR A 103 6.22 -10.98 1.57
N GLY A 104 7.41 -10.40 1.66
CA GLY A 104 8.41 -10.77 2.68
C GLY A 104 7.92 -10.58 4.11
N PRO A 105 7.49 -9.38 4.52
CA PRO A 105 6.91 -9.13 5.84
C PRO A 105 5.72 -10.04 6.17
N ASN A 106 4.81 -10.27 5.21
CA ASN A 106 3.64 -11.13 5.42
C ASN A 106 4.03 -12.60 5.68
N LEU A 107 5.01 -13.13 4.95
CA LEU A 107 5.52 -14.48 5.21
C LEU A 107 6.23 -14.58 6.56
N ALA A 108 7.05 -13.59 6.91
CA ALA A 108 7.79 -13.57 8.16
C ALA A 108 6.85 -13.45 9.37
N ILE A 109 5.86 -12.57 9.32
CA ILE A 109 4.95 -12.39 10.45
C ILE A 109 3.98 -13.57 10.60
N LYS A 110 3.57 -14.22 9.50
CA LYS A 110 2.81 -15.47 9.55
C LYS A 110 3.58 -16.57 10.28
N ALA A 111 4.88 -16.67 10.06
CA ALA A 111 5.73 -17.65 10.76
C ALA A 111 5.93 -17.31 12.23
N ALA A 112 5.86 -16.02 12.62
CA ALA A 112 6.12 -15.56 13.98
C ALA A 112 4.88 -15.62 14.89
N THR A 113 3.66 -15.59 14.36
CA THR A 113 2.42 -15.67 15.17
C THR A 113 1.28 -16.34 14.43
N ALA A 114 0.52 -17.17 15.17
CA ALA A 114 -0.70 -17.79 14.69
C ALA A 114 -1.98 -17.19 15.33
N THR A 115 -1.83 -16.25 16.27
CA THR A 115 -2.95 -15.76 17.09
C THR A 115 -3.23 -14.28 16.93
N ILE A 116 -2.21 -13.45 16.73
CA ILE A 116 -2.41 -12.02 16.53
C ILE A 116 -3.00 -11.80 15.13
N PRO A 117 -4.09 -11.05 14.98
CA PRO A 117 -4.66 -10.71 13.69
C PRO A 117 -3.64 -10.00 12.78
N ILE A 118 -3.55 -10.45 11.54
CA ILE A 118 -2.68 -9.87 10.52
C ILE A 118 -3.54 -9.32 9.39
N LEU A 119 -3.38 -8.04 9.11
CA LEU A 119 -3.94 -7.37 7.96
C LEU A 119 -2.85 -7.27 6.89
N MET A 120 -2.92 -8.12 5.88
CA MET A 120 -1.96 -8.05 4.78
C MET A 120 -2.33 -6.93 3.80
N THR A 121 -1.30 -6.24 3.29
CA THR A 121 -1.40 -5.26 2.22
C THR A 121 -0.28 -5.48 1.20
N GLY A 122 -0.47 -5.05 -0.04
CA GLY A 122 0.59 -5.10 -1.04
C GLY A 122 1.03 -6.51 -1.49
N VAL A 123 0.19 -7.52 -1.31
CA VAL A 123 0.45 -8.91 -1.72
C VAL A 123 -0.30 -9.21 -3.02
N GLY A 124 0.34 -9.88 -3.96
CA GLY A 124 -0.28 -10.23 -5.24
C GLY A 124 -1.21 -11.42 -5.15
N ASP A 125 -0.69 -12.61 -4.95
CA ASP A 125 -1.45 -13.86 -4.82
C ASP A 125 -1.22 -14.50 -3.45
N PRO A 126 -2.05 -14.18 -2.46
CA PRO A 126 -1.88 -14.72 -1.11
C PRO A 126 -2.19 -16.20 -0.98
N VAL A 127 -2.98 -16.78 -1.92
CA VAL A 127 -3.28 -18.21 -1.94
C VAL A 127 -2.07 -18.99 -2.46
N GLN A 128 -1.48 -18.57 -3.58
CA GLN A 128 -0.28 -19.20 -4.13
C GLN A 128 0.91 -19.13 -3.16
N LEU A 129 1.01 -18.04 -2.39
CA LEU A 129 2.04 -17.87 -1.36
C LEU A 129 1.76 -18.68 -0.09
N GLY A 130 0.63 -19.36 -0.01
CA GLY A 130 0.23 -20.12 1.17
C GLY A 130 -0.07 -19.23 2.39
N LEU A 131 -0.31 -17.93 2.20
CA LEU A 131 -0.70 -17.02 3.28
C LEU A 131 -2.11 -17.31 3.78
N VAL A 132 -3.03 -17.62 2.87
CA VAL A 132 -4.44 -17.94 3.15
C VAL A 132 -4.89 -19.15 2.36
N GLN A 133 -5.99 -19.80 2.82
CA GLN A 133 -6.54 -20.98 2.15
C GLN A 133 -7.29 -20.61 0.84
N SER A 134 -8.06 -19.53 0.88
CA SER A 134 -8.75 -18.97 -0.28
C SER A 134 -9.01 -17.48 -0.06
N LEU A 135 -9.34 -16.75 -1.12
CA LEU A 135 -9.72 -15.34 -1.00
C LEU A 135 -11.04 -15.16 -0.26
N ALA A 136 -12.00 -16.06 -0.46
CA ALA A 136 -13.32 -15.97 0.17
C ALA A 136 -13.31 -16.39 1.64
N ARG A 137 -12.46 -17.35 2.02
CA ARG A 137 -12.29 -17.85 3.39
C ARG A 137 -10.80 -18.02 3.69
N PRO A 138 -10.15 -17.02 4.27
CA PRO A 138 -8.72 -17.05 4.56
C PRO A 138 -8.29 -18.21 5.47
N GLY A 139 -9.12 -18.57 6.47
CA GLY A 139 -8.97 -19.80 7.27
C GLY A 139 -7.89 -19.76 8.34
N GLY A 140 -7.29 -18.62 8.64
CA GLY A 140 -6.25 -18.42 9.66
C GLY A 140 -6.35 -17.07 10.34
N ASN A 141 -5.22 -16.57 10.85
CA ASN A 141 -5.14 -15.23 11.46
C ASN A 141 -4.85 -14.10 10.49
N ILE A 142 -4.86 -14.36 9.16
CA ILE A 142 -4.54 -13.38 8.10
C ILE A 142 -5.78 -13.09 7.29
N THR A 143 -6.04 -11.81 7.07
CA THR A 143 -6.96 -11.28 6.05
C THR A 143 -6.37 -9.99 5.46
N GLY A 144 -7.07 -9.29 4.59
CA GLY A 144 -6.62 -7.98 4.10
C GLY A 144 -6.94 -7.72 2.63
N VAL A 145 -6.05 -7.02 1.96
CA VAL A 145 -6.21 -6.59 0.57
C VAL A 145 -5.08 -7.13 -0.32
N ALA A 146 -5.43 -7.74 -1.44
CA ALA A 146 -4.51 -8.12 -2.50
C ALA A 146 -4.36 -6.97 -3.50
N VAL A 147 -3.22 -6.90 -4.20
CA VAL A 147 -2.96 -5.81 -5.18
C VAL A 147 -3.06 -6.27 -6.64
N ILE A 148 -3.21 -7.56 -6.88
CA ILE A 148 -3.34 -8.13 -8.23
C ILE A 148 -4.65 -8.89 -8.34
N VAL A 149 -5.30 -8.71 -9.48
CA VAL A 149 -6.37 -9.58 -9.95
C VAL A 149 -5.74 -10.53 -10.98
N PRO A 150 -5.73 -11.84 -10.76
CA PRO A 150 -5.20 -12.79 -11.72
C PRO A 150 -5.95 -12.72 -13.06
N GLY A 151 -5.21 -12.85 -14.17
CA GLY A 151 -5.81 -12.99 -15.49
C GLY A 151 -5.74 -11.76 -16.39
N GLY A 152 -4.55 -11.51 -16.95
CA GLY A 152 -4.38 -10.57 -18.06
C GLY A 152 -3.96 -9.14 -17.69
N PHE A 153 -3.60 -8.90 -16.43
CA PHE A 153 -3.15 -7.57 -15.97
C PHE A 153 -1.85 -7.14 -16.68
N ALA A 154 -0.84 -8.01 -16.72
CA ALA A 154 0.41 -7.74 -17.41
C ALA A 154 0.20 -7.59 -18.93
N GLY A 155 -0.69 -8.40 -19.51
CA GLY A 155 -1.07 -8.29 -20.92
C GLY A 155 -1.69 -6.94 -21.23
N LYS A 156 -2.54 -6.40 -20.36
CA LYS A 156 -3.16 -5.09 -20.53
C LYS A 156 -2.12 -3.96 -20.48
N GLN A 157 -1.16 -4.03 -19.58
CA GLN A 157 -0.07 -3.05 -19.51
C GLN A 157 0.75 -3.07 -20.81
N LEU A 158 1.13 -4.25 -21.27
CA LEU A 158 1.92 -4.40 -22.48
C LEU A 158 1.16 -3.93 -23.73
N GLN A 159 -0.15 -4.23 -23.81
CA GLN A 159 -1.02 -3.74 -24.88
C GLN A 159 -1.06 -2.19 -24.90
N LEU A 160 -1.23 -1.54 -23.73
CA LEU A 160 -1.22 -0.08 -23.63
C LEU A 160 0.11 0.53 -24.06
N LEU A 161 1.22 -0.09 -23.65
CA LEU A 161 2.55 0.35 -24.09
C LEU A 161 2.69 0.22 -25.62
N HIS A 162 2.26 -0.89 -26.19
CA HIS A 162 2.31 -1.12 -27.63
C HIS A 162 1.40 -0.16 -28.42
N GLU A 163 0.21 0.19 -27.89
CA GLU A 163 -0.66 1.21 -28.49
C GLU A 163 0.01 2.58 -28.59
N ILE A 164 0.81 2.98 -27.58
CA ILE A 164 1.48 4.29 -27.52
C ILE A 164 2.82 4.26 -28.26
N VAL A 165 3.51 3.11 -28.25
CA VAL A 165 4.83 2.90 -28.87
C VAL A 165 4.74 1.73 -29.87
N PRO A 166 4.02 1.86 -30.99
CA PRO A 166 3.73 0.73 -31.88
C PRO A 166 4.99 0.19 -32.59
N GLY A 167 6.07 0.96 -32.63
CA GLY A 167 7.36 0.53 -33.18
C GLY A 167 8.22 -0.27 -32.20
N ALA A 168 7.83 -0.39 -30.92
CA ALA A 168 8.61 -1.11 -29.93
C ALA A 168 8.67 -2.61 -30.23
N LYS A 169 9.88 -3.13 -30.43
CA LYS A 169 10.17 -4.55 -30.67
C LYS A 169 10.88 -5.20 -29.50
N ARG A 170 11.65 -4.43 -28.73
CA ARG A 170 12.39 -4.90 -27.56
C ARG A 170 12.01 -4.08 -26.35
N ILE A 171 11.49 -4.70 -25.32
CA ILE A 171 11.07 -4.04 -24.09
C ILE A 171 11.92 -4.60 -22.93
N ALA A 172 12.62 -3.72 -22.24
CA ALA A 172 13.32 -4.06 -21.00
C ALA A 172 12.30 -4.19 -19.85
N LEU A 173 12.19 -5.38 -19.30
CA LEU A 173 11.31 -5.66 -18.16
C LEU A 173 12.15 -5.70 -16.88
N LEU A 174 11.99 -4.70 -16.02
CA LEU A 174 12.68 -4.65 -14.72
C LEU A 174 11.94 -5.56 -13.73
N VAL A 175 12.69 -6.47 -13.14
CA VAL A 175 12.17 -7.41 -12.15
C VAL A 175 13.09 -7.55 -10.94
N ASN A 176 12.51 -7.72 -9.78
CA ASN A 176 13.22 -8.19 -8.60
C ASN A 176 13.12 -9.72 -8.53
N PRO A 177 14.20 -10.48 -8.78
CA PRO A 177 14.14 -11.94 -8.77
C PRO A 177 13.88 -12.52 -7.38
N ASN A 178 14.10 -11.74 -6.31
CA ASN A 178 13.77 -12.14 -4.94
C ASN A 178 12.25 -12.03 -4.65
N ASN A 179 11.48 -11.42 -5.56
CA ASN A 179 10.03 -11.37 -5.48
C ASN A 179 9.40 -12.49 -6.34
N ASN A 180 9.04 -13.60 -5.71
CA ASN A 180 8.45 -14.76 -6.39
C ASN A 180 7.18 -14.42 -7.19
N MET A 181 6.44 -13.38 -6.77
CA MET A 181 5.26 -12.90 -7.48
C MET A 181 5.64 -12.35 -8.85
N ASN A 182 6.71 -11.56 -8.96
CA ASN A 182 7.15 -11.02 -10.24
C ASN A 182 7.57 -12.14 -11.19
N SER A 183 8.27 -13.15 -10.68
CA SER A 183 8.68 -14.32 -11.48
C SER A 183 7.47 -15.08 -12.03
N ALA A 184 6.44 -15.29 -11.23
CA ALA A 184 5.20 -15.93 -11.65
C ALA A 184 4.43 -15.08 -12.70
N LEU A 185 4.33 -13.76 -12.48
CA LEU A 185 3.67 -12.84 -13.40
C LEU A 185 4.40 -12.77 -14.75
N VAL A 186 5.74 -12.72 -14.74
CA VAL A 186 6.56 -12.74 -15.95
C VAL A 186 6.31 -14.00 -16.76
N SER A 187 6.34 -15.18 -16.14
CA SER A 187 6.20 -16.46 -16.85
C SER A 187 4.77 -16.72 -17.32
N ARG A 188 3.77 -16.39 -16.53
CA ARG A 188 2.36 -16.74 -16.81
C ARG A 188 1.61 -15.72 -17.65
N GLU A 189 1.97 -14.44 -17.58
CA GLU A 189 1.23 -13.37 -18.25
C GLU A 189 2.11 -12.55 -19.21
N ALA A 190 3.26 -12.04 -18.73
CA ALA A 190 4.04 -11.08 -19.51
C ALA A 190 4.65 -11.70 -20.77
N ARG A 191 5.26 -12.89 -20.65
CA ARG A 191 5.85 -13.58 -21.80
C ARG A 191 4.82 -13.98 -22.87
N PRO A 192 3.70 -14.66 -22.54
CA PRO A 192 2.66 -14.96 -23.52
C PRO A 192 2.07 -13.73 -24.18
N ALA A 193 1.87 -12.65 -23.43
CA ALA A 193 1.38 -11.39 -24.00
C ALA A 193 2.38 -10.76 -24.98
N ALA A 194 3.67 -10.80 -24.66
CA ALA A 194 4.73 -10.27 -25.52
C ALA A 194 4.85 -11.09 -26.82
N GLU A 195 4.79 -12.43 -26.73
CA GLU A 195 4.77 -13.32 -27.89
C GLU A 195 3.58 -13.03 -28.81
N GLY A 196 2.39 -12.82 -28.22
CA GLY A 196 1.18 -12.46 -28.97
C GLY A 196 1.27 -11.12 -29.70
N LEU A 197 2.09 -10.19 -29.22
CA LEU A 197 2.33 -8.86 -29.82
C LEU A 197 3.58 -8.83 -30.72
N GLY A 198 4.34 -9.93 -30.82
CA GLY A 198 5.61 -9.97 -31.55
C GLY A 198 6.71 -9.13 -30.92
N VAL A 199 6.69 -8.95 -29.60
CA VAL A 199 7.63 -8.14 -28.81
C VAL A 199 8.59 -9.04 -28.05
N GLU A 200 9.89 -8.71 -28.09
CA GLU A 200 10.92 -9.37 -27.30
C GLU A 200 11.02 -8.74 -25.91
N LEU A 201 10.81 -9.54 -24.85
CA LEU A 201 11.06 -9.09 -23.47
C LEU A 201 12.50 -9.39 -23.06
N ARG A 202 13.24 -8.35 -22.72
CA ARG A 202 14.56 -8.41 -22.09
C ARG A 202 14.40 -8.23 -20.58
N VAL A 203 14.46 -9.34 -19.85
CA VAL A 203 14.39 -9.31 -18.39
C VAL A 203 15.70 -8.72 -17.84
N VAL A 204 15.58 -7.65 -17.06
CA VAL A 204 16.70 -6.98 -16.39
C VAL A 204 16.47 -7.07 -14.88
N GLU A 205 17.35 -7.79 -14.20
CA GLU A 205 17.23 -8.02 -12.78
C GLU A 205 17.74 -6.85 -11.94
N VAL A 206 16.97 -6.51 -10.90
CA VAL A 206 17.30 -5.50 -9.89
C VAL A 206 17.10 -6.15 -8.52
N ARG A 207 18.17 -6.34 -7.75
CA ARG A 207 18.14 -7.03 -6.46
C ARG A 207 18.23 -6.08 -5.26
N VAL A 208 18.91 -4.95 -5.46
CA VAL A 208 19.13 -3.88 -4.49
C VAL A 208 18.96 -2.52 -5.15
N PRO A 209 18.71 -1.44 -4.38
CA PRO A 209 18.53 -0.09 -4.96
C PRO A 209 19.70 0.39 -5.84
N ALA A 210 20.92 -0.08 -5.56
CA ALA A 210 22.11 0.27 -6.35
C ALA A 210 22.10 -0.31 -7.77
N ASP A 211 21.30 -1.36 -8.02
CA ASP A 211 21.22 -2.00 -9.35
C ASP A 211 20.33 -1.22 -10.32
N ILE A 212 19.49 -0.29 -9.82
CA ILE A 212 18.45 0.38 -10.63
C ILE A 212 19.08 1.19 -11.78
N GLU A 213 20.06 2.03 -11.48
CA GLU A 213 20.73 2.87 -12.49
C GLU A 213 21.50 2.05 -13.52
N PRO A 214 22.34 1.07 -13.12
CA PRO A 214 22.97 0.12 -14.04
C PRO A 214 21.96 -0.65 -14.91
N ALA A 215 20.78 -1.00 -14.38
CA ALA A 215 19.74 -1.70 -15.13
C ALA A 215 19.15 -0.81 -16.25
N VAL A 216 18.90 0.46 -15.96
CA VAL A 216 18.44 1.44 -16.98
C VAL A 216 19.50 1.61 -18.06
N GLU A 217 20.77 1.79 -17.69
CA GLU A 217 21.87 1.88 -18.65
C GLU A 217 22.02 0.60 -19.48
N ALA A 218 21.84 -0.57 -18.88
CA ALA A 218 21.89 -1.85 -19.60
C ALA A 218 20.79 -1.95 -20.65
N ALA A 219 19.57 -1.49 -20.34
CA ALA A 219 18.46 -1.44 -21.29
C ALA A 219 18.78 -0.52 -22.48
N VAL A 220 19.38 0.65 -22.23
CA VAL A 220 19.83 1.57 -23.28
C VAL A 220 20.93 0.94 -24.15
N ARG A 221 21.96 0.34 -23.53
CA ARG A 221 23.04 -0.36 -24.26
C ARG A 221 22.53 -1.51 -25.13
N GLN A 222 21.50 -2.21 -24.67
CA GLN A 222 20.85 -3.31 -25.39
C GLN A 222 19.86 -2.80 -26.46
N ARG A 223 19.75 -1.49 -26.65
CA ARG A 223 18.84 -0.85 -27.61
C ARG A 223 17.40 -1.30 -27.42
N CYS A 224 16.94 -1.36 -26.16
CA CYS A 224 15.51 -1.55 -25.89
C CYS A 224 14.73 -0.28 -26.27
N ASP A 225 13.54 -0.50 -26.83
CA ASP A 225 12.69 0.58 -27.35
C ASP A 225 11.81 1.22 -26.27
N ALA A 226 11.59 0.48 -25.17
CA ALA A 226 10.84 0.92 -24.01
C ALA A 226 11.26 0.14 -22.77
N MET A 227 10.86 0.64 -21.60
CA MET A 227 10.98 -0.04 -20.32
C MET A 227 9.60 -0.34 -19.72
N TRP A 228 9.51 -1.46 -19.05
CA TRP A 228 8.34 -1.88 -18.31
C TRP A 228 8.74 -2.24 -16.88
N VAL A 229 8.06 -1.62 -15.89
CA VAL A 229 8.32 -1.82 -14.46
C VAL A 229 7.09 -2.41 -13.81
N LEU A 230 7.22 -3.62 -13.28
CA LEU A 230 6.16 -4.28 -12.50
C LEU A 230 6.12 -3.72 -11.07
N GLY A 231 5.02 -3.98 -10.36
CA GLY A 231 4.87 -3.61 -8.97
C GLY A 231 5.84 -4.38 -8.07
N ASP A 232 6.75 -3.67 -7.41
CA ASP A 232 7.72 -4.23 -6.46
C ASP A 232 8.13 -3.15 -5.45
N PRO A 233 8.20 -3.45 -4.14
CA PRO A 233 8.64 -2.48 -3.14
C PRO A 233 9.99 -1.81 -3.43
N LEU A 234 10.94 -2.57 -4.01
CA LEU A 234 12.24 -2.06 -4.44
C LEU A 234 12.13 -1.03 -5.56
N LEU A 235 11.12 -1.18 -6.43
CA LEU A 235 10.92 -0.41 -7.64
C LEU A 235 9.82 0.66 -7.51
N ASN A 236 9.19 0.84 -6.34
CA ASN A 236 8.04 1.73 -6.17
C ASN A 236 8.41 3.23 -6.01
N GLY A 237 9.67 3.56 -5.86
CA GLY A 237 10.10 4.94 -5.62
C GLY A 237 9.96 5.85 -6.86
N PRO A 238 9.54 7.11 -6.72
CA PRO A 238 9.34 8.05 -7.84
C PRO A 238 10.63 8.32 -8.63
N ARG A 239 11.80 8.13 -8.01
CA ARG A 239 13.12 8.28 -8.64
C ARG A 239 13.27 7.46 -9.93
N ILE A 240 12.61 6.30 -10.02
CA ILE A 240 12.70 5.41 -11.20
C ILE A 240 12.11 6.07 -12.43
N GLY A 241 10.92 6.68 -12.32
CA GLY A 241 10.31 7.41 -13.44
C GLY A 241 11.21 8.51 -13.97
N ALA A 242 11.79 9.34 -13.09
CA ALA A 242 12.70 10.40 -13.45
C ALA A 242 14.01 9.88 -14.08
N LEU A 243 14.53 8.74 -13.59
CA LEU A 243 15.74 8.14 -14.13
C LEU A 243 15.53 7.64 -15.56
N ILE A 244 14.44 6.90 -15.80
CA ILE A 244 14.11 6.37 -17.13
C ILE A 244 13.78 7.49 -18.12
N ALA A 245 13.07 8.54 -17.66
CA ALA A 245 12.80 9.73 -18.48
C ALA A 245 14.09 10.43 -18.91
N ARG A 246 15.09 10.58 -18.02
CA ARG A 246 16.40 11.13 -18.35
C ARG A 246 17.17 10.28 -19.38
N ALA A 247 16.96 8.96 -19.35
CA ALA A 247 17.52 8.05 -20.34
C ALA A 247 16.81 8.14 -21.72
N GLY A 248 15.76 8.96 -21.85
CA GLY A 248 15.01 9.13 -23.10
C GLY A 248 14.19 7.89 -23.47
N MET A 249 13.79 7.08 -22.51
CA MET A 249 13.06 5.84 -22.76
C MET A 249 11.59 5.92 -22.38
N PRO A 250 10.66 5.46 -23.23
CA PRO A 250 9.27 5.28 -22.86
C PRO A 250 9.15 4.30 -21.68
N LEU A 251 8.36 4.64 -20.66
CA LEU A 251 8.14 3.82 -19.48
C LEU A 251 6.65 3.47 -19.32
N MET A 252 6.34 2.17 -19.31
CA MET A 252 5.11 1.63 -18.74
C MET A 252 5.37 1.20 -17.30
N SER A 253 4.47 1.56 -16.39
CA SER A 253 4.60 1.20 -14.99
C SER A 253 3.29 0.72 -14.36
N PHE A 254 3.44 -0.07 -13.30
CA PHE A 254 2.37 -0.37 -12.35
C PHE A 254 2.07 0.83 -11.43
N ILE A 255 3.06 1.70 -11.20
CA ILE A 255 3.04 2.76 -10.19
C ILE A 255 2.76 4.11 -10.82
N ARG A 256 1.68 4.77 -10.42
CA ARG A 256 1.31 6.13 -10.81
C ARG A 256 2.43 7.16 -10.59
N ALA A 257 3.14 7.09 -9.46
CA ALA A 257 4.22 8.00 -9.12
C ALA A 257 5.36 8.01 -10.17
N HIS A 258 5.57 6.90 -10.90
CA HIS A 258 6.54 6.86 -11.99
C HIS A 258 6.11 7.71 -13.18
N THR A 259 4.82 7.70 -13.52
CA THR A 259 4.28 8.53 -14.59
C THR A 259 4.31 10.01 -14.20
N GLN A 260 3.98 10.33 -12.95
CA GLN A 260 4.08 11.69 -12.40
C GLN A 260 5.52 12.22 -12.36
N SER A 261 6.51 11.35 -12.21
CA SER A 261 7.94 11.72 -12.20
C SER A 261 8.62 11.68 -13.57
N GLY A 262 7.88 11.55 -14.68
CA GLY A 262 8.39 11.62 -16.04
C GLY A 262 8.23 10.35 -16.88
N GLY A 263 7.68 9.27 -16.32
CA GLY A 263 7.29 8.08 -17.09
C GLY A 263 6.18 8.38 -18.08
N LEU A 264 6.03 7.51 -19.09
CA LEU A 264 5.08 7.69 -20.19
C LEU A 264 3.64 7.37 -19.76
N VAL A 265 3.44 6.22 -19.15
CA VAL A 265 2.11 5.70 -18.81
C VAL A 265 2.19 4.76 -17.62
N SER A 266 1.17 4.77 -16.78
CA SER A 266 0.96 3.74 -15.76
C SER A 266 -0.44 3.17 -15.85
N TYR A 267 -0.55 1.88 -15.57
CA TYR A 267 -1.80 1.18 -15.38
C TYR A 267 -1.67 0.25 -14.18
N GLY A 268 -2.40 0.54 -13.12
CA GLY A 268 -2.34 -0.18 -11.85
C GLY A 268 -3.57 0.04 -11.00
N PRO A 269 -3.71 -0.70 -9.89
CA PRO A 269 -4.80 -0.46 -8.95
C PRO A 269 -4.65 0.90 -8.28
N ASP A 270 -5.77 1.52 -7.94
CA ASP A 270 -5.82 2.66 -7.05
C ASP A 270 -5.40 2.20 -5.64
N LEU A 271 -4.10 2.34 -5.34
CA LEU A 271 -3.54 1.90 -4.07
C LEU A 271 -4.07 2.73 -2.89
N VAL A 272 -4.39 4.01 -3.11
CA VAL A 272 -4.95 4.87 -2.06
C VAL A 272 -6.32 4.37 -1.64
N ASP A 273 -7.20 4.03 -2.61
CA ASP A 273 -8.50 3.41 -2.33
C ASP A 273 -8.33 2.06 -1.63
N LEU A 274 -7.38 1.24 -2.08
CA LEU A 274 -7.12 -0.07 -1.51
C LEU A 274 -6.66 0.01 -0.04
N TYR A 275 -5.78 0.95 0.29
CA TYR A 275 -5.33 1.15 1.67
C TYR A 275 -6.40 1.80 2.56
N ARG A 276 -7.29 2.63 2.01
CA ARG A 276 -8.48 3.10 2.72
C ARG A 276 -9.38 1.91 3.11
N ARG A 277 -9.65 0.99 2.16
CA ARG A 277 -10.41 -0.25 2.43
C ARG A 277 -9.71 -1.16 3.43
N ALA A 278 -8.38 -1.22 3.40
CA ALA A 278 -7.62 -1.91 4.45
C ALA A 278 -7.87 -1.30 5.84
N GLY A 279 -8.03 0.02 5.95
CA GLY A 279 -8.46 0.69 7.19
C GLY A 279 -9.85 0.26 7.67
N GLU A 280 -10.79 -0.01 6.74
CA GLU A 280 -12.12 -0.57 7.08
C GLU A 280 -12.03 -1.99 7.64
N ILE A 281 -11.19 -2.83 7.04
CA ILE A 281 -10.94 -4.19 7.55
C ILE A 281 -10.25 -4.13 8.92
N ALA A 282 -9.28 -3.21 9.11
CA ALA A 282 -8.60 -3.00 10.38
C ALA A 282 -9.59 -2.67 11.51
N ASP A 283 -10.58 -1.80 11.27
CA ASP A 283 -11.63 -1.49 12.24
C ASP A 283 -12.41 -2.75 12.67
N ARG A 284 -12.79 -3.59 11.70
CA ARG A 284 -13.50 -4.85 11.98
C ARG A 284 -12.65 -5.80 12.82
N LEU A 285 -11.35 -5.91 12.52
CA LEU A 285 -10.41 -6.75 13.28
C LEU A 285 -10.21 -6.21 14.70
N LEU A 286 -10.03 -4.91 14.88
CA LEU A 286 -9.88 -4.28 16.19
C LEU A 286 -11.16 -4.40 17.05
N LYS A 287 -12.34 -4.54 16.43
CA LYS A 287 -13.62 -4.85 17.07
C LYS A 287 -13.84 -6.33 17.34
N GLY A 288 -12.88 -7.20 17.00
CA GLY A 288 -12.90 -8.63 17.31
C GLY A 288 -13.46 -9.54 16.20
N ALA A 289 -13.62 -9.05 14.98
CA ALA A 289 -13.96 -9.92 13.86
C ALA A 289 -12.84 -10.93 13.60
N ALA A 290 -13.22 -12.18 13.32
CA ALA A 290 -12.27 -13.25 13.05
C ALA A 290 -11.62 -13.07 11.66
N PRO A 291 -10.29 -12.96 11.54
CA PRO A 291 -9.61 -12.85 10.24
C PRO A 291 -9.96 -14.01 9.29
N ALA A 292 -10.14 -15.20 9.83
CA ALA A 292 -10.47 -16.42 9.07
C ALA A 292 -11.74 -16.30 8.22
N GLU A 293 -12.69 -15.45 8.65
CA GLU A 293 -14.00 -15.27 8.02
C GLU A 293 -14.11 -13.99 7.20
N LEU A 294 -13.12 -13.11 7.30
CA LEU A 294 -13.09 -11.88 6.52
C LEU A 294 -12.45 -12.13 5.16
N PRO A 295 -13.21 -12.05 4.04
CA PRO A 295 -12.66 -12.25 2.70
C PRO A 295 -11.50 -11.32 2.40
N ILE A 296 -10.53 -11.82 1.64
CA ILE A 296 -9.49 -10.99 1.05
C ILE A 296 -10.13 -10.12 -0.03
N GLU A 297 -9.97 -8.82 0.10
CA GLU A 297 -10.47 -7.90 -0.90
C GLU A 297 -9.47 -7.72 -2.04
N GLN A 298 -9.96 -7.65 -3.26
CA GLN A 298 -9.18 -7.37 -4.46
C GLN A 298 -9.45 -5.95 -4.95
N PRO A 299 -8.53 -5.35 -5.73
CA PRO A 299 -8.79 -4.06 -6.36
C PRO A 299 -10.01 -4.15 -7.26
N THR A 300 -10.90 -3.20 -7.14
CA THR A 300 -12.05 -2.99 -8.03
C THR A 300 -11.87 -1.78 -8.92
N LYS A 301 -10.89 -0.95 -8.59
CA LYS A 301 -10.58 0.30 -9.27
C LYS A 301 -9.14 0.27 -9.76
N PHE A 302 -8.97 0.48 -11.06
CA PHE A 302 -7.69 0.59 -11.73
C PHE A 302 -7.59 1.97 -12.34
N GLU A 303 -6.39 2.53 -12.36
CA GLU A 303 -6.12 3.86 -12.90
C GLU A 303 -5.18 3.76 -14.10
N LEU A 304 -5.59 4.39 -15.20
CA LEU A 304 -4.75 4.65 -16.36
C LEU A 304 -4.30 6.11 -16.31
N VAL A 305 -3.03 6.34 -16.03
CA VAL A 305 -2.44 7.69 -16.02
C VAL A 305 -1.50 7.83 -17.22
N VAL A 306 -1.69 8.88 -18.00
CA VAL A 306 -0.93 9.15 -19.22
C VAL A 306 -0.21 10.49 -19.11
N ASN A 307 1.09 10.53 -19.40
CA ASN A 307 1.88 11.75 -19.38
C ASN A 307 2.12 12.24 -20.82
N VAL A 308 1.30 13.18 -21.26
CA VAL A 308 1.39 13.78 -22.59
C VAL A 308 2.66 14.63 -22.76
N LYS A 309 3.11 15.27 -21.68
CA LYS A 309 4.38 16.01 -21.71
C LYS A 309 5.58 15.07 -21.97
N ALA A 310 5.62 13.92 -21.30
CA ALA A 310 6.65 12.92 -21.54
C ALA A 310 6.55 12.35 -22.97
N THR A 311 5.32 12.11 -23.45
CA THR A 311 5.08 11.65 -24.83
C THR A 311 5.64 12.59 -25.86
N LYS A 312 5.36 13.91 -25.73
CA LYS A 312 5.89 14.95 -26.63
C LYS A 312 7.42 15.01 -26.60
N ALA A 313 8.02 14.91 -25.40
CA ALA A 313 9.48 14.91 -25.24
C ALA A 313 10.18 13.72 -25.93
N LEU A 314 9.46 12.58 -26.05
CA LEU A 314 9.93 11.39 -26.74
C LEU A 314 9.59 11.37 -28.25
N GLY A 315 8.96 12.42 -28.79
CA GLY A 315 8.50 12.46 -30.18
C GLY A 315 7.36 11.49 -30.50
N LEU A 316 6.63 11.06 -29.47
CA LEU A 316 5.51 10.12 -29.56
C LEU A 316 4.18 10.88 -29.57
N THR A 317 3.13 10.18 -29.99
CA THR A 317 1.74 10.65 -29.94
C THR A 317 0.87 9.64 -29.24
N VAL A 318 0.12 10.05 -28.22
CA VAL A 318 -0.85 9.17 -27.55
C VAL A 318 -2.08 9.05 -28.45
N PRO A 319 -2.52 7.82 -28.81
CA PRO A 319 -3.77 7.64 -29.55
C PRO A 319 -4.98 8.20 -28.78
N GLY A 320 -5.92 8.81 -29.50
CA GLY A 320 -7.16 9.33 -28.89
C GLY A 320 -7.95 8.26 -28.12
N SER A 321 -7.91 7.00 -28.59
CA SER A 321 -8.52 5.87 -27.87
C SER A 321 -7.90 5.59 -26.50
N VAL A 322 -6.61 5.88 -26.32
CA VAL A 322 -5.93 5.76 -25.00
C VAL A 322 -6.31 6.94 -24.11
N LEU A 323 -6.29 8.16 -24.64
CA LEU A 323 -6.68 9.36 -23.89
C LEU A 323 -8.12 9.29 -23.38
N LEU A 324 -9.05 8.78 -24.18
CA LEU A 324 -10.46 8.60 -23.78
C LEU A 324 -10.64 7.60 -22.62
N ARG A 325 -9.69 6.69 -22.42
CA ARG A 325 -9.70 5.71 -21.35
C ARG A 325 -8.89 6.13 -20.13
N ALA A 326 -8.13 7.23 -20.25
CA ALA A 326 -7.28 7.70 -19.16
C ALA A 326 -8.12 8.31 -18.04
N ASP A 327 -7.82 7.92 -16.80
CA ASP A 327 -8.39 8.51 -15.59
C ASP A 327 -7.69 9.84 -15.27
N GLU A 328 -6.42 9.98 -15.66
CA GLU A 328 -5.64 11.21 -15.52
C GLU A 328 -4.72 11.41 -16.72
N VAL A 329 -4.66 12.65 -17.18
CA VAL A 329 -3.73 13.11 -18.21
C VAL A 329 -2.83 14.20 -17.62
N ILE A 330 -1.51 13.96 -17.62
CA ILE A 330 -0.50 14.92 -17.18
C ILE A 330 -0.02 15.71 -18.40
N GLU A 331 -0.22 17.05 -18.37
CA GLU A 331 0.13 18.00 -19.44
C GLU A 331 1.44 18.74 -19.19
#